data_06a998783374730663433325d597c413
#
_entry.id   06a998783374730663433325d597c413
#
_cell.length_a   1.000
_cell.length_b   1.000
_cell.length_c   1.000
_cell.angle_alpha   90.00
_cell.angle_beta   90.00
_cell.angle_gamma   90.00
#
_symmetry.space_group_name_H-M   'P 1'
#
loop_
_entity.id
_entity.type
_entity.pdbx_description
1 polymer ?
#
loop_
_entity_poly.entity_id
_entity_poly.type
_entity_poly.pdbx_seq_one_letter_code
_entity_poly.pdbx_strand_id
1 'polypeptide(L)'
;ILLWITEAISAWATSITIIFVMLFCVSDSSFSYFQGTEDQYGKMLDHVGVMACFADPTIILFLGGFVLAIAATKSGLDVLMARTLIKPFGERSEYVLLGFLLITGIFSMFISNTATAAMMLTFLTPVFKALPASGKGRIALTMAIPVGANLGGMGTPIGTPPNVFALKYLNDPAGLNLGISFPQWMMIMVPLVL
;
A
#
# COMPACT_ATOMS: atom_id res chain seq x y z
N ILE A 1 9.93 -15.87 -2.47
CA ILE A 1 10.83 -14.69 -2.46
C ILE A 1 11.59 -14.59 -3.77
N LEU A 2 12.31 -15.64 -4.22
CA LEU A 2 13.11 -15.61 -5.47
C LEU A 2 12.27 -15.21 -6.68
N LEU A 3 11.08 -15.79 -6.86
CA LEU A 3 10.18 -15.48 -7.98
C LEU A 3 9.72 -14.02 -7.99
N TRP A 4 9.59 -13.39 -6.82
CA TRP A 4 9.25 -11.96 -6.73
C TRP A 4 10.45 -11.05 -7.02
N ILE A 5 11.65 -11.44 -6.58
CA ILE A 5 12.87 -10.64 -6.81
C ILE A 5 13.30 -10.72 -8.28
N THR A 6 13.18 -11.90 -8.90
CA THR A 6 13.58 -12.12 -10.30
C THR A 6 12.51 -11.69 -11.31
N GLU A 7 11.28 -11.44 -10.85
CA GLU A 7 10.11 -11.16 -11.70
C GLU A 7 9.94 -12.22 -12.83
N ALA A 8 10.41 -13.44 -12.60
CA ALA A 8 10.37 -14.53 -13.59
C ALA A 8 8.94 -14.87 -14.03
N ILE A 9 7.98 -14.67 -13.13
CA ILE A 9 6.54 -14.73 -13.41
C ILE A 9 5.87 -13.53 -12.73
N SER A 10 4.68 -13.16 -13.20
CA SER A 10 3.94 -12.02 -12.62
C SER A 10 3.66 -12.22 -11.12
N ALA A 11 3.61 -11.12 -10.36
CA ALA A 11 3.43 -11.16 -8.91
C ALA A 11 2.15 -11.92 -8.48
N TRP A 12 1.04 -11.78 -9.23
CA TRP A 12 -0.19 -12.51 -8.96
C TRP A 12 -0.04 -14.02 -9.20
N ALA A 13 0.68 -14.42 -10.27
CA ALA A 13 0.93 -15.83 -10.55
C ALA A 13 1.84 -16.45 -9.48
N THR A 14 2.85 -15.70 -9.00
CA THR A 14 3.68 -16.10 -7.86
C THR A 14 2.83 -16.35 -6.61
N SER A 15 1.91 -15.45 -6.30
CA SER A 15 1.03 -15.58 -5.13
C SER A 15 0.12 -16.81 -5.22
N ILE A 16 -0.49 -17.05 -6.37
CA ILE A 16 -1.31 -18.25 -6.61
C ILE A 16 -0.46 -19.52 -6.50
N THR A 17 0.76 -19.52 -7.06
CA THR A 17 1.68 -20.65 -6.97
C THR A 17 2.04 -20.96 -5.52
N ILE A 18 2.28 -19.94 -4.68
CA ILE A 18 2.56 -20.14 -3.25
C ILE A 18 1.38 -20.82 -2.57
N ILE A 19 0.16 -20.32 -2.79
CA ILE A 19 -1.05 -20.91 -2.17
C ILE A 19 -1.24 -22.36 -2.66
N PHE A 20 -1.04 -22.61 -3.96
CA PHE A 20 -1.09 -23.95 -4.51
C PHE A 20 -0.09 -24.91 -3.83
N VAL A 21 1.18 -24.49 -3.72
CA VAL A 21 2.22 -25.27 -3.04
C VAL A 21 1.87 -25.51 -1.56
N MET A 22 1.36 -24.49 -0.87
CA MET A 22 0.94 -24.64 0.52
C MET A 22 -0.19 -25.67 0.67
N LEU A 23 -1.17 -25.65 -0.22
CA LEU A 23 -2.29 -26.60 -0.18
C LEU A 23 -1.85 -28.04 -0.49
N PHE A 24 -1.03 -28.22 -1.52
CA PHE A 24 -0.70 -29.58 -2.02
C PHE A 24 0.53 -30.20 -1.38
N CYS A 25 1.41 -29.41 -0.74
CA CYS A 25 2.64 -29.89 -0.16
C CYS A 25 2.73 -29.75 1.36
N VAL A 26 2.02 -28.77 1.96
CA VAL A 26 2.24 -28.38 3.38
C VAL A 26 0.96 -28.50 4.22
N SER A 27 -0.21 -28.53 3.60
CA SER A 27 -1.48 -28.60 4.35
C SER A 27 -1.83 -30.04 4.75
N ASP A 28 -2.78 -30.16 5.65
CA ASP A 28 -3.40 -31.43 6.07
C ASP A 28 -4.09 -32.19 4.93
N SER A 29 -4.46 -31.52 3.84
CA SER A 29 -4.99 -32.08 2.59
C SER A 29 -3.93 -32.30 1.51
N SER A 30 -2.63 -32.26 1.88
CA SER A 30 -1.53 -32.48 0.94
C SER A 30 -1.50 -33.92 0.39
N PHE A 31 -0.76 -34.12 -0.71
CA PHE A 31 -0.53 -35.47 -1.22
C PHE A 31 0.11 -36.37 -0.16
N SER A 32 -0.30 -37.63 -0.10
CA SER A 32 0.16 -38.61 0.89
C SER A 32 1.68 -38.73 1.00
N TYR A 33 2.40 -38.41 -0.09
CA TYR A 33 3.87 -38.39 -0.11
C TYR A 33 4.47 -37.30 0.80
N PHE A 34 3.78 -36.16 0.99
CA PHE A 34 4.20 -35.04 1.83
C PHE A 34 3.61 -35.08 3.23
N GLN A 35 2.68 -35.99 3.48
CA GLN A 35 2.10 -36.18 4.81
C GLN A 35 3.09 -36.92 5.68
N GLY A 36 3.77 -36.19 6.58
CA GLY A 36 4.63 -36.75 7.61
C GLY A 36 3.89 -36.86 8.95
N THR A 37 4.55 -37.51 9.91
CA THR A 37 4.06 -37.51 11.31
C THR A 37 4.32 -36.16 11.96
N GLU A 38 3.50 -35.78 12.97
CA GLU A 38 3.70 -34.52 13.74
C GLU A 38 5.10 -34.41 14.33
N ASP A 39 5.71 -35.57 14.69
CA ASP A 39 7.07 -35.66 15.23
C ASP A 39 8.16 -35.29 14.20
N GLN A 40 7.88 -35.42 12.91
CA GLN A 40 8.86 -35.12 11.85
C GLN A 40 8.78 -33.68 11.34
N TYR A 41 7.56 -33.15 11.18
CA TYR A 41 7.35 -31.88 10.48
C TYR A 41 6.53 -30.86 11.29
N GLY A 42 6.14 -31.22 12.53
CA GLY A 42 5.23 -30.41 13.32
C GLY A 42 3.78 -30.48 12.82
N LYS A 43 2.93 -29.60 13.32
CA LYS A 43 1.52 -29.55 12.92
C LYS A 43 1.38 -29.02 11.50
N MET A 44 0.74 -29.81 10.64
CA MET A 44 0.41 -29.41 9.26
C MET A 44 -0.51 -28.18 9.26
N LEU A 45 -0.42 -27.37 8.22
CA LEU A 45 -1.31 -26.23 8.03
C LEU A 45 -2.73 -26.71 7.73
N ASP A 46 -3.72 -26.11 8.37
CA ASP A 46 -5.12 -26.34 8.04
C ASP A 46 -5.44 -25.81 6.63
N HIS A 47 -5.91 -26.68 5.74
CA HIS A 47 -6.27 -26.31 4.36
C HIS A 47 -7.38 -25.26 4.33
N VAL A 48 -8.35 -25.31 5.26
CA VAL A 48 -9.41 -24.31 5.37
C VAL A 48 -8.82 -22.96 5.74
N GLY A 49 -7.85 -22.92 6.68
CA GLY A 49 -7.12 -21.72 7.05
C GLY A 49 -6.32 -21.14 5.88
N VAL A 50 -5.66 -21.99 5.08
CA VAL A 50 -4.96 -21.55 3.86
C VAL A 50 -5.93 -20.94 2.84
N MET A 51 -7.09 -21.55 2.62
CA MET A 51 -8.11 -21.01 1.71
C MET A 51 -8.81 -19.76 2.26
N ALA A 52 -8.96 -19.66 3.56
CA ALA A 52 -9.58 -18.51 4.22
C ALA A 52 -8.81 -17.19 3.98
N CYS A 53 -7.54 -17.25 3.59
CA CYS A 53 -6.77 -16.05 3.26
C CYS A 53 -7.39 -15.23 2.10
N PHE A 54 -8.16 -15.84 1.20
CA PHE A 54 -8.88 -15.13 0.13
C PHE A 54 -10.05 -14.28 0.63
N ALA A 55 -10.60 -14.63 1.80
CA ALA A 55 -11.73 -13.94 2.42
C ALA A 55 -11.32 -13.18 3.69
N ASP A 56 -10.03 -12.91 3.87
CA ASP A 56 -9.54 -12.13 5.02
C ASP A 56 -10.19 -10.74 5.00
N PRO A 57 -10.74 -10.25 6.14
CA PRO A 57 -11.33 -8.92 6.24
C PRO A 57 -10.45 -7.79 5.71
N THR A 58 -9.12 -7.96 5.81
CA THR A 58 -8.13 -7.02 5.28
C THR A 58 -8.24 -6.89 3.75
N ILE A 59 -8.41 -8.01 3.04
CA ILE A 59 -8.56 -8.00 1.56
C ILE A 59 -9.84 -7.29 1.17
N ILE A 60 -10.94 -7.55 1.88
CA ILE A 60 -12.23 -6.89 1.65
C ILE A 60 -12.13 -5.39 1.90
N LEU A 61 -11.41 -4.96 2.95
CA LEU A 61 -11.14 -3.56 3.23
C LEU A 61 -10.40 -2.88 2.08
N PHE A 62 -9.32 -3.50 1.56
CA PHE A 62 -8.59 -2.96 0.41
C PHE A 62 -9.43 -2.93 -0.85
N LEU A 63 -10.24 -3.97 -1.11
CA LEU A 63 -11.16 -3.99 -2.25
C LEU A 63 -12.13 -2.80 -2.20
N GLY A 64 -12.72 -2.52 -1.03
CA GLY A 64 -13.55 -1.34 -0.81
C GLY A 64 -12.80 -0.03 -1.08
N GLY A 65 -11.58 0.09 -0.57
CA GLY A 65 -10.70 1.24 -0.82
C GLY A 65 -10.39 1.44 -2.30
N PHE A 66 -10.10 0.38 -3.04
CA PHE A 66 -9.87 0.46 -4.49
C PHE A 66 -11.12 0.88 -5.28
N VAL A 67 -12.30 0.40 -4.90
CA VAL A 67 -13.56 0.84 -5.52
C VAL A 67 -13.79 2.33 -5.29
N LEU A 68 -13.57 2.83 -4.07
CA LEU A 68 -13.67 4.26 -3.76
C LEU A 68 -12.65 5.09 -4.55
N ALA A 69 -11.40 4.62 -4.66
CA ALA A 69 -10.35 5.28 -5.45
C ALA A 69 -10.73 5.37 -6.93
N ILE A 70 -11.25 4.28 -7.52
CA ILE A 70 -11.72 4.27 -8.91
C ILE A 70 -12.90 5.23 -9.09
N ALA A 71 -13.83 5.28 -8.15
CA ALA A 71 -14.95 6.21 -8.19
C ALA A 71 -14.49 7.67 -8.12
N ALA A 72 -13.53 8.00 -7.26
CA ALA A 72 -12.93 9.32 -7.17
C ALA A 72 -12.24 9.74 -8.49
N THR A 73 -11.48 8.82 -9.09
CA THR A 73 -10.81 9.07 -10.37
C THR A 73 -11.83 9.24 -11.51
N LYS A 74 -12.85 8.40 -11.60
CA LYS A 74 -13.89 8.51 -12.64
C LYS A 74 -14.74 9.78 -12.52
N SER A 75 -14.98 10.25 -11.30
CA SER A 75 -15.71 11.50 -11.06
C SER A 75 -14.84 12.75 -11.22
N GLY A 76 -13.53 12.61 -11.36
CA GLY A 76 -12.58 13.72 -11.38
C GLY A 76 -12.44 14.45 -10.03
N LEU A 77 -12.96 13.85 -8.97
CA LEU A 77 -12.89 14.42 -7.62
C LEU A 77 -11.44 14.54 -7.13
N ASP A 78 -10.62 13.53 -7.40
CA ASP A 78 -9.20 13.49 -7.10
C ASP A 78 -8.46 14.69 -7.77
N VAL A 79 -8.74 14.93 -9.06
CA VAL A 79 -8.18 16.06 -9.82
C VAL A 79 -8.64 17.41 -9.24
N LEU A 80 -9.92 17.54 -8.92
CA LEU A 80 -10.47 18.76 -8.34
C LEU A 80 -9.84 19.06 -6.97
N MET A 81 -9.75 18.05 -6.10
CA MET A 81 -9.14 18.19 -4.78
C MET A 81 -7.66 18.56 -4.87
N ALA A 82 -6.88 17.86 -5.71
CA ALA A 82 -5.47 18.15 -5.87
C ALA A 82 -5.22 19.58 -6.38
N ARG A 83 -5.98 20.04 -7.39
CA ARG A 83 -5.90 21.42 -7.88
C ARG A 83 -6.25 22.46 -6.82
N THR A 84 -7.25 22.17 -5.98
CA THR A 84 -7.69 23.08 -4.93
C THR A 84 -6.68 23.17 -3.81
N LEU A 85 -6.11 22.02 -3.41
CA LEU A 85 -5.15 21.93 -2.32
C LEU A 85 -3.77 22.50 -2.68
N ILE A 86 -3.37 22.50 -3.96
CA ILE A 86 -2.06 23.03 -4.36
C ILE A 86 -2.03 24.56 -4.45
N LYS A 87 -3.19 25.22 -4.64
CA LYS A 87 -3.29 26.69 -4.79
C LYS A 87 -2.66 27.50 -3.64
N PRO A 88 -2.83 27.12 -2.35
CA PRO A 88 -2.26 27.91 -1.24
C PRO A 88 -0.74 27.98 -1.23
N PHE A 89 -0.04 27.06 -1.90
CA PHE A 89 1.43 27.01 -1.88
C PHE A 89 2.10 28.06 -2.80
N GLY A 90 1.32 28.80 -3.61
CA GLY A 90 1.80 29.92 -4.41
C GLY A 90 2.77 29.50 -5.53
N GLU A 91 3.68 30.41 -5.92
CA GLU A 91 4.57 30.24 -7.07
C GLU A 91 6.05 29.98 -6.71
N ARG A 92 6.41 30.07 -5.41
CA ARG A 92 7.79 29.81 -4.98
C ARG A 92 8.10 28.32 -5.06
N SER A 93 9.22 27.98 -5.68
CA SER A 93 9.61 26.59 -5.96
C SER A 93 9.65 25.69 -4.72
N GLU A 94 10.08 26.24 -3.58
CA GLU A 94 10.15 25.52 -2.30
C GLU A 94 8.77 25.15 -1.76
N TYR A 95 7.83 26.10 -1.81
CA TYR A 95 6.45 25.86 -1.37
C TYR A 95 5.70 24.94 -2.33
N VAL A 96 5.95 25.06 -3.63
CA VAL A 96 5.38 24.16 -4.63
C VAL A 96 5.87 22.71 -4.38
N LEU A 97 7.17 22.53 -4.10
CA LEU A 97 7.74 21.23 -3.76
C LEU A 97 7.09 20.65 -2.50
N LEU A 98 7.01 21.47 -1.44
CA LEU A 98 6.35 21.09 -0.19
C LEU A 98 4.88 20.76 -0.42
N GLY A 99 4.18 21.55 -1.21
CA GLY A 99 2.78 21.32 -1.59
C GLY A 99 2.59 19.98 -2.28
N PHE A 100 3.41 19.65 -3.27
CA PHE A 100 3.35 18.34 -3.92
C PHE A 100 3.63 17.20 -2.96
N LEU A 101 4.62 17.33 -2.08
CA LEU A 101 4.96 16.33 -1.08
C LEU A 101 3.78 16.09 -0.12
N LEU A 102 3.26 17.15 0.49
CA LEU A 102 2.19 17.07 1.49
C LEU A 102 0.87 16.57 0.87
N ILE A 103 0.48 17.12 -0.29
CA ILE A 103 -0.76 16.72 -0.95
C ILE A 103 -0.68 15.26 -1.38
N THR A 104 0.45 14.84 -1.95
CA THR A 104 0.68 13.44 -2.30
C THR A 104 0.57 12.56 -1.06
N GLY A 105 1.18 12.97 0.06
CA GLY A 105 1.09 12.27 1.34
C GLY A 105 -0.35 12.12 1.83
N ILE A 106 -1.12 13.22 1.83
CA ILE A 106 -2.53 13.20 2.27
C ILE A 106 -3.37 12.27 1.39
N PHE A 107 -3.23 12.31 0.07
CA PHE A 107 -3.96 11.40 -0.81
C PHE A 107 -3.56 9.93 -0.58
N SER A 108 -2.27 9.68 -0.38
CA SER A 108 -1.75 8.34 -0.17
C SER A 108 -2.16 7.71 1.16
N MET A 109 -2.63 8.50 2.11
CA MET A 109 -3.25 7.97 3.34
C MET A 109 -4.53 7.16 3.06
N PHE A 110 -5.22 7.45 1.95
CA PHE A 110 -6.54 6.87 1.65
C PHE A 110 -6.60 6.13 0.31
N ILE A 111 -5.65 6.42 -0.57
CA ILE A 111 -5.54 5.84 -1.91
C ILE A 111 -4.20 5.11 -1.99
N SER A 112 -4.10 4.02 -2.77
CA SER A 112 -2.84 3.30 -2.91
C SER A 112 -1.71 4.22 -3.40
N ASN A 113 -0.49 3.98 -2.89
CA ASN A 113 0.70 4.79 -3.22
C ASN A 113 0.91 4.89 -4.74
N THR A 114 0.72 3.78 -5.46
CA THR A 114 0.88 3.72 -6.93
C THR A 114 -0.15 4.58 -7.65
N ALA A 115 -1.43 4.48 -7.26
CA ALA A 115 -2.49 5.28 -7.88
C ALA A 115 -2.31 6.77 -7.59
N THR A 116 -1.96 7.12 -6.34
CA THR A 116 -1.65 8.48 -5.93
C THR A 116 -0.46 9.03 -6.72
N ALA A 117 0.63 8.27 -6.84
CA ALA A 117 1.81 8.70 -7.58
C ALA A 117 1.49 8.91 -9.07
N ALA A 118 0.77 8.00 -9.71
CA ALA A 118 0.35 8.13 -11.10
C ALA A 118 -0.51 9.37 -11.33
N MET A 119 -1.49 9.62 -10.46
CA MET A 119 -2.32 10.82 -10.51
C MET A 119 -1.47 12.09 -10.35
N MET A 120 -0.63 12.17 -9.34
CA MET A 120 0.16 13.36 -9.05
C MET A 120 1.21 13.65 -10.13
N LEU A 121 1.78 12.63 -10.78
CA LEU A 121 2.66 12.80 -11.93
C LEU A 121 1.97 13.53 -13.11
N THR A 122 0.67 13.33 -13.30
CA THR A 122 -0.07 14.04 -14.34
C THR A 122 -0.12 15.56 -14.09
N PHE A 123 -0.15 15.97 -12.82
CA PHE A 123 -0.12 17.40 -12.44
C PHE A 123 1.26 18.03 -12.58
N LEU A 124 2.34 17.26 -12.63
CA LEU A 124 3.68 17.79 -12.91
C LEU A 124 3.86 18.17 -14.37
N THR A 125 3.09 17.62 -15.30
CA THR A 125 3.23 17.87 -16.73
C THR A 125 3.19 19.37 -17.07
N PRO A 126 2.20 20.18 -16.65
CA PRO A 126 2.20 21.61 -16.89
C PRO A 126 3.32 22.35 -16.13
N VAL A 127 3.68 21.91 -14.91
CA VAL A 127 4.77 22.49 -14.14
C VAL A 127 6.11 22.29 -14.84
N PHE A 128 6.33 21.12 -15.42
CA PHE A 128 7.55 20.82 -16.18
C PHE A 128 7.70 21.66 -17.46
N LYS A 129 6.60 22.09 -18.06
CA LYS A 129 6.67 23.01 -19.22
C LYS A 129 7.22 24.39 -18.83
N ALA A 130 7.02 24.80 -17.58
CA ALA A 130 7.50 26.08 -17.06
C ALA A 130 8.95 26.00 -16.49
N LEU A 131 9.50 24.81 -16.30
CA LEU A 131 10.82 24.60 -15.71
C LEU A 131 11.86 24.25 -16.79
N PRO A 132 13.14 24.66 -16.61
CA PRO A 132 14.24 24.26 -17.49
C PRO A 132 14.35 22.73 -17.61
N ALA A 133 14.65 22.22 -18.80
CA ALA A 133 14.66 20.77 -19.07
C ALA A 133 15.68 19.99 -18.21
N SER A 134 16.79 20.59 -17.85
CA SER A 134 17.89 20.00 -17.08
C SER A 134 17.97 20.46 -15.62
N GLY A 135 16.92 21.11 -15.13
CA GLY A 135 16.94 21.74 -13.81
C GLY A 135 16.80 20.72 -12.65
N LYS A 136 17.56 20.92 -11.55
CA LYS A 136 17.43 20.16 -10.30
C LYS A 136 16.00 20.18 -9.74
N GLY A 137 15.21 21.23 -10.02
CA GLY A 137 13.82 21.34 -9.62
C GLY A 137 12.90 20.26 -10.21
N ARG A 138 13.15 19.82 -11.44
CA ARG A 138 12.39 18.71 -12.04
C ARG A 138 12.64 17.40 -11.29
N ILE A 139 13.90 17.12 -10.97
CA ILE A 139 14.28 15.92 -10.21
C ILE A 139 13.63 15.97 -8.84
N ALA A 140 13.72 17.09 -8.14
CA ALA A 140 13.14 17.27 -6.83
C ALA A 140 11.62 17.05 -6.82
N LEU A 141 10.89 17.65 -7.75
CA LEU A 141 9.44 17.48 -7.89
C LEU A 141 9.04 16.05 -8.27
N THR A 142 9.80 15.40 -9.16
CA THR A 142 9.54 14.01 -9.52
C THR A 142 9.75 13.09 -8.33
N MET A 143 10.79 13.33 -7.52
CA MET A 143 11.08 12.52 -6.33
C MET A 143 10.15 12.81 -5.17
N ALA A 144 9.62 14.02 -5.06
CA ALA A 144 8.64 14.38 -4.02
C ALA A 144 7.37 13.51 -4.06
N ILE A 145 6.95 13.09 -5.25
CA ILE A 145 5.74 12.27 -5.41
C ILE A 145 5.90 10.87 -4.80
N PRO A 146 6.86 10.02 -5.22
CA PRO A 146 7.00 8.69 -4.61
C PRO A 146 7.38 8.76 -3.13
N VAL A 147 8.17 9.74 -2.72
CA VAL A 147 8.51 9.95 -1.31
C VAL A 147 7.26 10.33 -0.51
N GLY A 148 6.49 11.32 -0.98
CA GLY A 148 5.24 11.73 -0.34
C GLY A 148 4.22 10.59 -0.31
N ALA A 149 4.09 9.80 -1.39
CA ALA A 149 3.19 8.67 -1.44
C ALA A 149 3.58 7.58 -0.42
N ASN A 150 4.85 7.23 -0.34
CA ASN A 150 5.30 6.20 0.60
C ASN A 150 5.19 6.64 2.06
N LEU A 151 5.61 7.87 2.37
CA LEU A 151 5.49 8.41 3.73
C LEU A 151 4.02 8.56 4.13
N GLY A 152 3.21 9.21 3.28
CA GLY A 152 1.78 9.39 3.55
C GLY A 152 1.03 8.08 3.70
N GLY A 153 1.36 7.07 2.89
CA GLY A 153 0.77 5.74 2.98
C GLY A 153 0.93 5.09 4.37
N MET A 154 1.92 5.48 5.17
CA MET A 154 2.06 4.99 6.55
C MET A 154 1.09 5.67 7.52
N GLY A 155 0.50 6.81 7.16
CA GLY A 155 -0.34 7.62 8.05
C GLY A 155 -1.62 6.94 8.51
N THR A 156 -2.19 6.04 7.70
CA THR A 156 -3.39 5.28 8.05
C THR A 156 -3.20 3.77 7.86
N PRO A 157 -3.96 2.94 8.59
CA PRO A 157 -3.90 1.48 8.37
C PRO A 157 -4.20 1.06 6.93
N ILE A 158 -5.06 1.77 6.21
CA ILE A 158 -5.49 1.44 4.85
C ILE A 158 -4.61 2.05 3.75
N GLY A 159 -3.71 2.97 4.08
CA GLY A 159 -2.85 3.65 3.10
C GLY A 159 -1.90 2.69 2.39
N THR A 160 -1.42 1.67 3.10
CA THR A 160 -0.58 0.62 2.50
C THR A 160 -0.79 -0.74 3.20
N PRO A 161 -0.80 -1.87 2.46
CA PRO A 161 -1.05 -3.20 3.02
C PRO A 161 -0.18 -3.57 4.24
N PRO A 162 1.12 -3.29 4.29
CA PRO A 162 1.94 -3.59 5.46
C PRO A 162 1.43 -3.03 6.78
N ASN A 163 0.76 -1.87 6.78
CA ASN A 163 0.23 -1.26 8.01
C ASN A 163 -0.87 -2.12 8.64
N VAL A 164 -1.76 -2.68 7.82
CA VAL A 164 -2.84 -3.55 8.34
C VAL A 164 -2.26 -4.84 8.91
N PHE A 165 -1.24 -5.41 8.25
CA PHE A 165 -0.55 -6.59 8.79
C PHE A 165 0.18 -6.26 10.09
N ALA A 166 0.86 -5.13 10.18
CA ALA A 166 1.48 -4.67 11.42
C ALA A 166 0.43 -4.50 12.53
N LEU A 167 -0.69 -3.83 12.22
CA LEU A 167 -1.78 -3.63 13.18
C LEU A 167 -2.39 -4.96 13.64
N LYS A 168 -2.59 -5.91 12.72
CA LYS A 168 -3.07 -7.26 13.03
C LYS A 168 -2.12 -7.98 13.98
N TYR A 169 -0.80 -7.93 13.72
CA TYR A 169 0.22 -8.51 14.58
C TYR A 169 0.28 -7.87 15.98
N LEU A 170 0.21 -6.53 16.03
CA LEU A 170 0.22 -5.79 17.31
C LEU A 170 -1.03 -6.08 18.16
N ASN A 171 -2.15 -6.37 17.52
CA ASN A 171 -3.43 -6.66 18.20
C ASN A 171 -3.69 -8.16 18.37
N ASP A 172 -2.77 -9.04 17.97
CA ASP A 172 -2.94 -10.48 18.11
C ASP A 172 -3.08 -10.85 19.58
N PRO A 173 -4.19 -11.52 19.99
CA PRO A 173 -4.39 -11.97 21.36
C PRO A 173 -3.32 -12.97 21.84
N ALA A 174 -2.73 -13.74 20.93
CA ALA A 174 -1.63 -14.66 21.22
C ALA A 174 -0.26 -13.97 21.26
N GLY A 175 -0.19 -12.69 20.85
CA GLY A 175 1.02 -11.90 20.78
C GLY A 175 1.01 -10.71 21.74
N LEU A 176 1.17 -9.50 21.20
CA LEU A 176 1.29 -8.28 22.00
C LEU A 176 -0.04 -7.76 22.55
N ASN A 177 -1.15 -8.09 21.90
CA ASN A 177 -2.52 -7.73 22.31
C ASN A 177 -2.70 -6.27 22.75
N LEU A 178 -2.14 -5.33 21.97
CA LEU A 178 -2.12 -3.90 22.32
C LEU A 178 -3.46 -3.19 22.12
N GLY A 179 -4.41 -3.80 21.38
CA GLY A 179 -5.74 -3.23 21.13
C GLY A 179 -5.73 -1.90 20.39
N ILE A 180 -4.74 -1.66 19.52
CA ILE A 180 -4.60 -0.40 18.77
C ILE A 180 -5.74 -0.27 17.77
N SER A 181 -6.56 0.76 17.93
CA SER A 181 -7.63 1.10 17.01
C SER A 181 -7.12 1.93 15.81
N PHE A 182 -7.94 2.03 14.76
CA PHE A 182 -7.65 2.86 13.59
C PHE A 182 -7.31 4.32 13.96
N PRO A 183 -8.09 5.03 14.79
CA PRO A 183 -7.75 6.39 15.21
C PRO A 183 -6.46 6.48 16.03
N GLN A 184 -6.17 5.50 16.88
CA GLN A 184 -4.92 5.49 17.66
C GLN A 184 -3.69 5.32 16.77
N TRP A 185 -3.76 4.48 15.73
CA TRP A 185 -2.73 4.39 14.71
C TRP A 185 -2.49 5.76 14.07
N MET A 186 -3.55 6.44 13.63
CA MET A 186 -3.45 7.75 13.01
C MET A 186 -2.88 8.81 13.95
N MET A 187 -3.26 8.82 15.24
CA MET A 187 -2.72 9.76 16.22
C MET A 187 -1.20 9.69 16.35
N ILE A 188 -0.62 8.51 16.15
CA ILE A 188 0.83 8.30 16.22
C ILE A 188 1.48 8.57 14.86
N MET A 189 0.92 7.98 13.80
CA MET A 189 1.58 7.96 12.50
C MET A 189 1.41 9.24 11.69
N VAL A 190 0.26 9.93 11.80
CA VAL A 190 0.07 11.19 11.04
C VAL A 190 1.08 12.28 11.45
N PRO A 191 1.33 12.56 12.75
CA PRO A 191 2.39 13.49 13.13
C PRO A 191 3.80 13.05 12.74
N LEU A 192 4.02 11.74 12.58
CA LEU A 192 5.33 11.20 12.21
C LEU A 192 5.62 11.38 10.71
N VAL A 193 4.59 11.36 9.88
CA VAL A 193 4.73 11.43 8.40
C VAL A 193 4.54 12.85 7.84
N LEU A 194 4.00 13.80 8.62
CA LEU A 194 3.86 15.21 8.27
C LEU A 194 5.02 16.05 8.79
#